data_107baf39b2b55a48b612a85c00d2864a
#
_entry.id   107baf39b2b55a48b612a85c00d2864a
#
_cell.length_a   1.000
_cell.length_b   1.000
_cell.length_c   1.000
_cell.angle_alpha   90.00
_cell.angle_beta   90.00
_cell.angle_gamma   90.00
#
_symmetry.space_group_name_H-M   'P 1'
#
loop_
_entity.id
_entity.type
_entity.pdbx_description
1 polymer ?
#
loop_
_entity_poly.entity_id
_entity_poly.type
_entity_poly.pdbx_seq_one_letter_code
_entity_poly.pdbx_strand_id
1 'polypeptide(L)'
;MAAAVRLLPVVTFMLMSCFPDTSSSRRDVLELGDADFDYLATEHETMLVKFYAPWCGHCKKLAPEFERAATRLKGSVQLAKVDCTSNSETCGRFGVSGYPSLKIFRYGRDSSPYDGPRTAGEKETKKYGIHHYMMKQTGPDSVHLKTEDDLQTFINHFDASIVGVFSAFESSGLSEFLKAAALLRDQFRFAHTTNLQLGQGYGTHSESILLFRPPRLSSQFEDSVVVFKDHMTIGSLRRFIRDHIYGLCPHMTLENQDRLKVRDLLTVYYDLDYQHNIRGSNYWRNRVMKVVTKYSGRGLIFSVANKKDFLSELVEDFGLGTSDGGEMPFVTIRTKLGHKYAMREEFTRDGQSLQRFLENFFSDRLKRYVKSEPAPERNHGSVKLVVAETFDDIVNDPDKDVLIQFFSPSCPHCKKLEPVYRELADMLFPDPGITIAKMNAVDNDVPLGYDVQGFPTIYFAPVGRKNEPIRYQGSRELKDFVKFLKREASHNFIISRSKDEL
;
A
#
# COMPACT_ATOMS: atom_id res chain seq x y z
N MET A 1 22.33 -96.17 26.32
CA MET A 1 23.50 -95.79 25.55
C MET A 1 23.13 -94.52 24.74
N ALA A 2 23.47 -93.41 25.25
CA ALA A 2 23.13 -92.10 24.61
C ALA A 2 24.45 -91.41 24.27
N ALA A 3 24.68 -91.13 23.00
CA ALA A 3 25.85 -90.42 22.50
C ALA A 3 25.52 -88.95 22.51
N ALA A 4 26.32 -88.15 23.24
CA ALA A 4 26.22 -86.72 23.30
C ALA A 4 27.00 -86.14 22.13
N VAL A 5 26.30 -85.36 21.27
CA VAL A 5 26.90 -84.49 20.22
C VAL A 5 27.08 -83.11 20.77
N ARG A 6 28.35 -82.64 20.88
CA ARG A 6 28.70 -81.24 21.23
C ARG A 6 28.61 -80.40 20.01
N LEU A 7 27.72 -79.40 20.05
CA LEU A 7 27.68 -78.28 19.09
C LEU A 7 28.60 -77.08 19.56
N LEU A 8 29.55 -76.72 18.73
CA LEU A 8 30.34 -75.48 18.91
C LEU A 8 29.49 -74.28 18.46
N PRO A 9 29.54 -73.15 19.13
CA PRO A 9 28.90 -71.95 18.66
C PRO A 9 29.80 -71.25 17.63
N VAL A 10 29.21 -71.00 16.43
CA VAL A 10 29.79 -70.13 15.41
C VAL A 10 29.52 -68.68 15.83
N VAL A 11 30.58 -67.96 16.19
CA VAL A 11 30.52 -66.47 16.44
C VAL A 11 30.56 -65.77 15.10
N THR A 12 29.39 -65.31 14.64
CA THR A 12 29.27 -64.45 13.45
C THR A 12 29.61 -63.04 13.86
N PHE A 13 30.79 -62.56 13.45
CA PHE A 13 31.16 -61.16 13.56
C PHE A 13 30.32 -60.36 12.56
N MET A 14 29.29 -59.64 13.05
CA MET A 14 28.57 -58.62 12.28
C MET A 14 29.45 -57.37 12.21
N LEU A 15 30.09 -57.14 11.06
CA LEU A 15 30.70 -55.87 10.71
C LEU A 15 29.59 -54.84 10.55
N MET A 16 29.36 -54.04 11.58
CA MET A 16 28.49 -52.88 11.55
C MET A 16 29.23 -51.80 10.77
N SER A 17 28.96 -51.72 9.46
CA SER A 17 29.38 -50.59 8.63
C SER A 17 28.66 -49.35 9.10
N CYS A 18 29.33 -48.50 9.88
CA CYS A 18 28.91 -47.12 10.10
C CYS A 18 28.94 -46.39 8.74
N PHE A 19 27.81 -46.30 8.08
CA PHE A 19 27.59 -45.26 7.10
C PHE A 19 27.44 -43.94 7.89
N PRO A 20 28.21 -42.90 7.63
CA PRO A 20 27.90 -41.62 8.19
C PRO A 20 26.55 -41.15 7.62
N ASP A 21 25.59 -41.00 8.53
CA ASP A 21 24.33 -40.33 8.25
C ASP A 21 24.64 -38.91 7.83
N THR A 22 24.83 -38.67 6.53
CA THR A 22 24.83 -37.33 5.94
C THR A 22 23.37 -36.87 5.91
N SER A 23 22.81 -36.58 7.06
CA SER A 23 21.65 -35.68 7.15
C SER A 23 22.11 -34.28 6.74
N SER A 24 22.33 -34.08 5.44
CA SER A 24 22.33 -32.77 4.84
C SER A 24 20.98 -32.15 5.19
N SER A 25 20.95 -31.23 6.13
CA SER A 25 19.83 -30.36 6.40
C SER A 25 19.51 -29.68 5.05
N ARG A 26 18.57 -30.27 4.30
CA ARG A 26 18.08 -29.66 3.05
C ARG A 26 17.51 -28.29 3.44
N ARG A 27 18.24 -27.24 3.12
CA ARG A 27 17.74 -25.87 3.24
C ARG A 27 16.46 -25.77 2.43
N ASP A 28 15.41 -25.24 3.01
CA ASP A 28 14.11 -25.10 2.33
C ASP A 28 14.18 -24.10 1.15
N VAL A 29 15.25 -23.32 1.03
CA VAL A 29 15.56 -22.43 -0.10
C VAL A 29 16.69 -23.04 -0.93
N LEU A 30 16.43 -23.32 -2.21
CA LEU A 30 17.43 -23.79 -3.16
C LEU A 30 18.43 -22.66 -3.52
N GLU A 31 19.68 -23.00 -3.70
CA GLU A 31 20.69 -22.11 -4.32
C GLU A 31 20.82 -22.52 -5.77
N LEU A 32 20.62 -21.57 -6.69
CA LEU A 32 20.69 -21.76 -8.13
C LEU A 32 21.78 -20.88 -8.74
N GLY A 33 22.42 -21.40 -9.78
CA GLY A 33 23.46 -20.70 -10.51
C GLY A 33 23.33 -20.79 -12.02
N ASP A 34 24.28 -20.23 -12.74
CA ASP A 34 24.29 -20.20 -14.22
C ASP A 34 24.27 -21.61 -14.84
N ALA A 35 24.85 -22.62 -14.14
CA ALA A 35 24.98 -23.98 -14.65
C ALA A 35 23.72 -24.85 -14.46
N ASP A 36 22.91 -24.58 -13.43
CA ASP A 36 21.83 -25.50 -13.00
C ASP A 36 20.44 -24.87 -12.96
N PHE A 37 20.35 -23.55 -13.15
CA PHE A 37 19.08 -22.82 -13.06
C PHE A 37 17.97 -23.43 -13.92
N ASP A 38 18.24 -23.65 -15.19
CA ASP A 38 17.22 -24.11 -16.15
C ASP A 38 16.71 -25.50 -15.82
N TYR A 39 17.63 -26.41 -15.44
CA TYR A 39 17.26 -27.77 -15.07
C TYR A 39 16.42 -27.76 -13.79
N LEU A 40 16.93 -27.17 -12.69
CA LEU A 40 16.24 -27.20 -11.41
C LEU A 40 14.95 -26.40 -11.41
N ALA A 41 14.86 -25.31 -12.18
CA ALA A 41 13.64 -24.52 -12.29
C ALA A 41 12.51 -25.27 -13.00
N THR A 42 12.81 -26.18 -13.94
CA THR A 42 11.81 -27.00 -14.66
C THR A 42 11.23 -28.12 -13.80
N GLU A 43 11.91 -28.56 -12.75
CA GLU A 43 11.42 -29.62 -11.83
C GLU A 43 10.25 -29.15 -10.96
N HIS A 44 9.99 -27.84 -10.89
CA HIS A 44 8.97 -27.28 -10.01
C HIS A 44 7.87 -26.57 -10.82
N GLU A 45 6.61 -26.92 -10.50
CA GLU A 45 5.45 -26.28 -11.12
C GLU A 45 5.44 -24.76 -10.88
N THR A 46 5.69 -24.35 -9.64
CA THR A 46 5.79 -22.94 -9.26
C THR A 46 7.01 -22.73 -8.37
N MET A 47 7.84 -21.76 -8.75
CA MET A 47 9.03 -21.38 -8.00
C MET A 47 9.10 -19.88 -7.81
N LEU A 48 9.44 -19.41 -6.60
CA LEU A 48 9.77 -18.01 -6.31
C LEU A 48 11.28 -17.87 -6.18
N VAL A 49 11.90 -17.10 -7.06
CA VAL A 49 13.35 -16.88 -7.07
C VAL A 49 13.70 -15.48 -6.57
N LYS A 50 14.60 -15.43 -5.59
CA LYS A 50 15.21 -14.22 -5.07
C LYS A 50 16.57 -13.98 -5.71
N PHE A 51 16.68 -12.97 -6.54
CA PHE A 51 17.94 -12.46 -7.10
C PHE A 51 18.54 -11.44 -6.12
N TYR A 52 19.79 -11.66 -5.72
CA TYR A 52 20.38 -10.87 -4.64
C TYR A 52 21.88 -10.63 -4.84
N ALA A 53 22.44 -9.72 -4.03
CA ALA A 53 23.87 -9.57 -3.85
C ALA A 53 24.22 -9.69 -2.34
N PRO A 54 25.34 -10.34 -1.95
CA PRO A 54 25.71 -10.56 -0.54
C PRO A 54 25.92 -9.27 0.26
N TRP A 55 26.34 -8.22 -0.37
CA TRP A 55 26.56 -6.90 0.25
C TRP A 55 25.29 -6.06 0.41
N CYS A 56 24.17 -6.45 -0.22
CA CYS A 56 22.93 -5.68 -0.23
C CYS A 56 22.21 -5.73 1.13
N GLY A 57 22.05 -4.57 1.77
CA GLY A 57 21.38 -4.46 3.08
C GLY A 57 19.90 -4.85 3.06
N HIS A 58 19.17 -4.51 2.00
CA HIS A 58 17.76 -4.92 1.82
C HIS A 58 17.63 -6.43 1.62
N CYS A 59 18.59 -7.08 0.95
CA CYS A 59 18.63 -8.52 0.77
C CYS A 59 18.84 -9.25 2.10
N LYS A 60 19.70 -8.70 2.98
CA LYS A 60 19.91 -9.24 4.33
C LYS A 60 18.66 -9.14 5.20
N LYS A 61 17.91 -8.03 5.10
CA LYS A 61 16.62 -7.87 5.83
C LYS A 61 15.55 -8.84 5.33
N LEU A 62 15.52 -9.13 4.03
CA LEU A 62 14.53 -10.05 3.43
C LEU A 62 14.87 -11.53 3.72
N ALA A 63 16.14 -11.88 3.90
CA ALA A 63 16.58 -13.29 4.02
C ALA A 63 15.80 -14.09 5.08
N PRO A 64 15.66 -13.65 6.34
CA PRO A 64 14.93 -14.40 7.35
C PRO A 64 13.43 -14.56 7.04
N GLU A 65 12.82 -13.58 6.39
CA GLU A 65 11.42 -13.66 5.95
C GLU A 65 11.26 -14.68 4.81
N PHE A 66 12.19 -14.68 3.88
CA PHE A 66 12.21 -15.59 2.74
C PHE A 66 12.41 -17.05 3.18
N GLU A 67 13.32 -17.31 4.11
CA GLU A 67 13.54 -18.65 4.68
C GLU A 67 12.29 -19.16 5.43
N ARG A 68 11.67 -18.32 6.27
CA ARG A 68 10.41 -18.69 6.95
C ARG A 68 9.27 -18.97 5.97
N ALA A 69 9.18 -18.20 4.89
CA ALA A 69 8.19 -18.46 3.86
C ALA A 69 8.45 -19.78 3.15
N ALA A 70 9.72 -20.12 2.86
CA ALA A 70 10.11 -21.38 2.23
C ALA A 70 9.68 -22.58 3.06
N THR A 71 9.94 -22.56 4.37
CA THR A 71 9.51 -23.65 5.28
C THR A 71 7.99 -23.86 5.26
N ARG A 72 7.21 -22.78 5.18
CA ARG A 72 5.74 -22.86 5.14
C ARG A 72 5.17 -23.29 3.80
N LEU A 73 5.88 -23.00 2.71
CA LEU A 73 5.48 -23.33 1.34
C LEU A 73 5.97 -24.69 0.86
N LYS A 74 6.74 -25.38 1.71
CA LYS A 74 7.33 -26.67 1.39
C LYS A 74 6.29 -27.66 0.87
N GLY A 75 6.55 -28.23 -0.30
CA GLY A 75 5.64 -29.15 -0.98
C GLY A 75 4.58 -28.49 -1.88
N SER A 76 4.40 -27.17 -1.81
CA SER A 76 3.47 -26.43 -2.67
C SER A 76 4.18 -25.47 -3.63
N VAL A 77 5.16 -24.72 -3.14
CA VAL A 77 5.97 -23.77 -3.92
C VAL A 77 7.42 -23.93 -3.52
N GLN A 78 8.30 -24.07 -4.48
CA GLN A 78 9.73 -24.05 -4.21
C GLN A 78 10.24 -22.61 -4.16
N LEU A 79 10.97 -22.27 -3.09
CA LEU A 79 11.72 -21.03 -3.01
C LEU A 79 13.17 -21.25 -3.37
N ALA A 80 13.75 -20.30 -4.14
CA ALA A 80 15.15 -20.36 -4.56
C ALA A 80 15.80 -18.98 -4.49
N LYS A 81 17.13 -18.95 -4.52
CA LYS A 81 17.93 -17.74 -4.54
C LYS A 81 19.08 -17.85 -5.55
N VAL A 82 19.41 -16.73 -6.19
CA VAL A 82 20.54 -16.60 -7.12
C VAL A 82 21.42 -15.43 -6.66
N ASP A 83 22.69 -15.72 -6.41
CA ASP A 83 23.68 -14.67 -6.16
C ASP A 83 24.15 -14.06 -7.47
N CYS A 84 23.71 -12.85 -7.76
CA CYS A 84 24.03 -12.18 -9.03
C CYS A 84 25.48 -11.68 -9.11
N THR A 85 26.25 -11.73 -8.04
CA THR A 85 27.69 -11.41 -8.08
C THR A 85 28.51 -12.56 -8.67
N SER A 86 28.00 -13.79 -8.57
CA SER A 86 28.63 -15.00 -9.06
C SER A 86 27.91 -15.61 -10.30
N ASN A 87 26.67 -15.19 -10.56
CA ASN A 87 25.80 -15.75 -11.60
C ASN A 87 25.21 -14.64 -12.47
N SER A 88 26.10 -13.94 -13.17
CA SER A 88 25.75 -12.76 -13.95
C SER A 88 24.96 -13.08 -15.22
N GLU A 89 25.14 -14.26 -15.82
CA GLU A 89 24.42 -14.70 -17.01
C GLU A 89 22.94 -14.89 -16.72
N THR A 90 22.59 -15.65 -15.70
CA THR A 90 21.20 -15.87 -15.26
C THR A 90 20.53 -14.55 -14.86
N CYS A 91 21.22 -13.70 -14.10
CA CYS A 91 20.67 -12.42 -13.67
C CYS A 91 20.47 -11.45 -14.85
N GLY A 92 21.38 -11.41 -15.80
CA GLY A 92 21.26 -10.62 -17.03
C GLY A 92 20.10 -11.08 -17.90
N ARG A 93 19.97 -12.39 -18.11
CA ARG A 93 18.89 -13.02 -18.88
C ARG A 93 17.50 -12.66 -18.36
N PHE A 94 17.33 -12.60 -17.06
CA PHE A 94 16.05 -12.23 -16.45
C PHE A 94 15.90 -10.73 -16.14
N GLY A 95 16.77 -9.88 -16.66
CA GLY A 95 16.66 -8.42 -16.58
C GLY A 95 16.71 -7.88 -15.14
N VAL A 96 17.56 -8.45 -14.29
CA VAL A 96 17.70 -8.01 -12.90
C VAL A 96 18.50 -6.71 -12.85
N SER A 97 17.83 -5.59 -12.60
CA SER A 97 18.42 -4.24 -12.55
C SER A 97 18.65 -3.71 -11.12
N GLY A 98 18.18 -4.44 -10.09
CA GLY A 98 18.34 -4.03 -8.68
C GLY A 98 18.10 -5.16 -7.69
N TYR A 99 18.53 -4.99 -6.44
CA TYR A 99 18.49 -6.03 -5.42
C TYR A 99 17.71 -5.59 -4.15
N PRO A 100 16.89 -6.51 -3.55
CA PRO A 100 16.53 -7.82 -4.07
C PRO A 100 15.44 -7.72 -5.14
N SER A 101 15.59 -8.47 -6.24
CA SER A 101 14.52 -8.72 -7.21
C SER A 101 13.89 -10.09 -6.92
N LEU A 102 12.57 -10.15 -6.92
CA LEU A 102 11.81 -11.39 -6.74
C LEU A 102 11.03 -11.67 -8.03
N LYS A 103 11.11 -12.90 -8.52
CA LYS A 103 10.41 -13.34 -9.75
C LYS A 103 9.79 -14.70 -9.56
N ILE A 104 8.60 -14.91 -10.16
CA ILE A 104 7.85 -16.15 -10.13
C ILE A 104 8.11 -16.90 -11.45
N PHE A 105 8.46 -18.16 -11.35
CA PHE A 105 8.69 -19.06 -12.49
C PHE A 105 7.65 -20.19 -12.46
N ARG A 106 7.21 -20.61 -13.66
CA ARG A 106 6.33 -21.75 -13.83
C ARG A 106 7.02 -22.76 -14.78
N TYR A 107 7.28 -23.97 -14.28
CA TYR A 107 8.03 -25.00 -15.00
C TYR A 107 9.33 -24.45 -15.63
N GLY A 108 10.02 -23.58 -14.92
CA GLY A 108 11.26 -22.93 -15.36
C GLY A 108 11.14 -21.95 -16.52
N ARG A 109 9.94 -21.81 -17.11
CA ARG A 109 9.69 -20.93 -18.25
C ARG A 109 9.19 -19.57 -17.75
N ASP A 110 8.58 -18.75 -18.23
CA ASP A 110 7.96 -17.46 -17.90
C ASP A 110 8.29 -16.88 -16.50
N SER A 111 9.09 -15.85 -16.45
CA SER A 111 9.29 -15.10 -15.23
C SER A 111 8.36 -13.89 -15.17
N SER A 112 7.49 -13.83 -14.17
CA SER A 112 6.75 -12.63 -13.82
C SER A 112 7.34 -11.95 -12.58
N PRO A 113 7.30 -10.61 -12.49
CA PRO A 113 7.69 -9.92 -11.27
C PRO A 113 6.82 -10.38 -10.09
N TYR A 114 7.43 -10.47 -8.91
CA TYR A 114 6.70 -10.67 -7.67
C TYR A 114 6.37 -9.29 -7.06
N ASP A 115 5.09 -8.94 -7.06
CA ASP A 115 4.58 -7.66 -6.55
C ASP A 115 3.91 -7.79 -5.17
N GLY A 116 4.10 -8.94 -4.51
CA GLY A 116 3.53 -9.23 -3.19
C GLY A 116 4.34 -8.68 -2.02
N PRO A 117 3.80 -8.82 -0.79
CA PRO A 117 4.47 -8.38 0.44
C PRO A 117 5.79 -9.14 0.68
N ARG A 118 6.80 -8.45 1.17
CA ARG A 118 8.14 -9.02 1.43
C ARG A 118 8.33 -9.58 2.85
N THR A 119 7.26 -9.92 3.55
CA THR A 119 7.24 -10.57 4.86
C THR A 119 6.79 -12.03 4.72
N ALA A 120 7.23 -12.91 5.62
CA ALA A 120 6.82 -14.33 5.56
C ALA A 120 5.31 -14.53 5.78
N GLY A 121 4.65 -13.61 6.48
CA GLY A 121 3.26 -13.72 6.93
C GLY A 121 3.16 -14.46 8.28
N GLU A 122 2.10 -14.14 9.05
CA GLU A 122 1.78 -14.67 10.39
C GLU A 122 2.75 -14.33 11.54
N LYS A 123 2.68 -13.13 12.01
CA LYS A 123 2.50 -12.79 13.41
C LYS A 123 1.17 -12.05 13.47
N GLU A 124 0.40 -12.27 14.48
CA GLU A 124 -1.02 -11.98 14.73
C GLU A 124 -1.75 -10.86 13.95
N THR A 125 -1.06 -10.01 13.20
CA THR A 125 -1.61 -8.92 12.38
C THR A 125 -1.10 -8.88 10.93
N LYS A 126 -0.14 -9.75 10.54
CA LYS A 126 0.42 -9.78 9.16
C LYS A 126 0.06 -11.07 8.44
N LYS A 127 -1.24 -11.30 8.24
CA LYS A 127 -1.81 -12.47 7.57
C LYS A 127 -1.37 -12.60 6.10
N TYR A 128 -0.89 -11.54 5.50
CA TYR A 128 -0.59 -11.39 4.09
C TYR A 128 0.92 -11.22 3.86
N GLY A 129 1.60 -12.34 3.64
CA GLY A 129 3.02 -12.36 3.33
C GLY A 129 3.32 -13.19 2.09
N ILE A 130 4.60 -13.49 1.85
CA ILE A 130 5.08 -14.33 0.74
C ILE A 130 4.29 -15.63 0.66
N HIS A 131 4.03 -16.28 1.81
CA HIS A 131 3.28 -17.52 1.86
C HIS A 131 1.89 -17.38 1.22
N HIS A 132 1.08 -16.42 1.68
CA HIS A 132 -0.28 -16.25 1.18
C HIS A 132 -0.31 -15.84 -0.29
N TYR A 133 0.59 -14.93 -0.70
CA TYR A 133 0.71 -14.52 -2.09
C TYR A 133 1.06 -15.69 -3.01
N MET A 134 2.08 -16.50 -2.62
CA MET A 134 2.50 -17.64 -3.42
C MET A 134 1.48 -18.78 -3.46
N MET A 135 0.71 -19.01 -2.39
CA MET A 135 -0.41 -19.96 -2.41
C MET A 135 -1.50 -19.57 -3.42
N LYS A 136 -1.73 -18.28 -3.65
CA LYS A 136 -2.62 -17.83 -4.74
C LYS A 136 -2.04 -18.11 -6.13
N GLN A 137 -0.73 -18.29 -6.23
CA GLN A 137 -0.05 -18.60 -7.49
C GLN A 137 -0.08 -20.09 -7.84
N THR A 138 -0.46 -20.97 -6.92
CA THR A 138 -0.55 -22.42 -7.16
C THR A 138 -1.90 -22.81 -7.74
N GLY A 139 -1.96 -23.95 -8.44
CA GLY A 139 -3.17 -24.49 -9.01
C GLY A 139 -3.54 -23.90 -10.39
N PRO A 140 -4.68 -24.33 -10.97
CA PRO A 140 -5.13 -23.91 -12.29
C PRO A 140 -5.55 -22.44 -12.32
N ASP A 141 -5.46 -21.81 -13.48
CA ASP A 141 -5.92 -20.42 -13.69
C ASP A 141 -7.41 -20.26 -13.42
N SER A 142 -8.19 -21.32 -13.61
CA SER A 142 -9.62 -21.40 -13.35
C SER A 142 -9.99 -22.81 -12.88
N VAL A 143 -10.67 -22.91 -11.75
CA VAL A 143 -11.10 -24.19 -11.16
C VAL A 143 -12.32 -24.73 -11.90
N HIS A 144 -12.29 -26.00 -12.34
CA HIS A 144 -13.46 -26.63 -12.96
C HIS A 144 -14.45 -27.12 -11.89
N LEU A 145 -15.67 -26.55 -11.91
CA LEU A 145 -16.75 -26.91 -10.99
C LEU A 145 -17.70 -27.90 -11.66
N LYS A 146 -17.96 -29.03 -11.02
CA LYS A 146 -18.82 -30.11 -11.56
C LYS A 146 -20.20 -30.13 -10.93
N THR A 147 -20.29 -29.77 -9.66
CA THR A 147 -21.49 -29.89 -8.84
C THR A 147 -21.87 -28.57 -8.19
N GLU A 148 -23.12 -28.48 -7.69
CA GLU A 148 -23.57 -27.33 -6.90
C GLU A 148 -22.74 -27.19 -5.61
N ASP A 149 -22.32 -28.28 -5.00
CA ASP A 149 -21.49 -28.25 -3.79
C ASP A 149 -20.10 -27.68 -4.08
N ASP A 150 -19.51 -28.01 -5.23
CA ASP A 150 -18.26 -27.38 -5.69
C ASP A 150 -18.44 -25.87 -5.83
N LEU A 151 -19.56 -25.43 -6.43
CA LEU A 151 -19.88 -24.02 -6.60
C LEU A 151 -20.04 -23.32 -5.25
N GLN A 152 -20.84 -23.88 -4.35
CA GLN A 152 -21.05 -23.30 -3.02
C GLN A 152 -19.75 -23.23 -2.21
N THR A 153 -18.93 -24.26 -2.27
CA THR A 153 -17.60 -24.28 -1.65
C THR A 153 -16.69 -23.20 -2.24
N PHE A 154 -16.70 -23.05 -3.57
CA PHE A 154 -15.84 -22.07 -4.24
C PHE A 154 -16.25 -20.62 -3.93
N ILE A 155 -17.56 -20.31 -3.95
CA ILE A 155 -18.05 -18.93 -3.70
C ILE A 155 -18.06 -18.56 -2.22
N ASN A 156 -18.12 -19.53 -1.31
CA ASN A 156 -18.03 -19.28 0.13
C ASN A 156 -16.58 -19.00 0.55
N HIS A 157 -16.04 -17.92 0.07
CA HIS A 157 -14.65 -17.53 0.29
C HIS A 157 -14.53 -16.10 0.80
N PHE A 158 -13.37 -15.78 1.38
CA PHE A 158 -13.06 -14.42 1.84
C PHE A 158 -13.01 -13.40 0.68
N ASP A 159 -12.41 -13.78 -0.44
CA ASP A 159 -12.33 -12.94 -1.65
C ASP A 159 -13.55 -13.19 -2.55
N ALA A 160 -13.86 -12.20 -3.40
CA ALA A 160 -14.86 -12.34 -4.45
C ALA A 160 -14.45 -13.43 -5.45
N SER A 161 -15.45 -14.08 -6.03
CA SER A 161 -15.27 -15.21 -6.96
C SER A 161 -15.89 -14.90 -8.31
N ILE A 162 -15.20 -15.25 -9.40
CA ILE A 162 -15.66 -15.08 -10.76
C ILE A 162 -15.87 -16.46 -11.35
N VAL A 163 -17.13 -16.75 -11.76
CA VAL A 163 -17.51 -18.07 -12.28
C VAL A 163 -18.05 -17.93 -13.68
N GLY A 164 -17.39 -18.58 -14.64
CA GLY A 164 -17.87 -18.73 -16.01
C GLY A 164 -18.75 -19.96 -16.16
N VAL A 165 -19.93 -19.79 -16.73
CA VAL A 165 -20.89 -20.87 -17.05
C VAL A 165 -20.98 -20.96 -18.57
N PHE A 166 -20.64 -22.13 -19.14
CA PHE A 166 -20.54 -22.36 -20.57
C PHE A 166 -21.30 -23.59 -20.99
N SER A 167 -21.65 -23.70 -22.28
CA SER A 167 -22.43 -24.82 -22.82
C SER A 167 -21.58 -26.06 -23.11
N ALA A 168 -20.31 -25.85 -23.45
CA ALA A 168 -19.36 -26.92 -23.79
C ALA A 168 -17.91 -26.46 -23.55
N PHE A 169 -16.97 -27.41 -23.52
CA PHE A 169 -15.53 -27.13 -23.41
C PHE A 169 -14.94 -26.44 -24.66
N GLU A 170 -15.58 -26.62 -25.81
CA GLU A 170 -15.19 -26.03 -27.10
C GLU A 170 -15.76 -24.63 -27.30
N SER A 171 -16.52 -24.08 -26.34
CA SER A 171 -17.07 -22.73 -26.41
C SER A 171 -15.97 -21.68 -26.59
N SER A 172 -16.15 -20.80 -27.57
CA SER A 172 -15.25 -19.66 -27.75
C SER A 172 -15.24 -18.72 -26.55
N GLY A 173 -16.38 -18.61 -25.84
CA GLY A 173 -16.52 -17.86 -24.59
C GLY A 173 -15.66 -18.44 -23.49
N LEU A 174 -15.62 -19.76 -23.34
CA LEU A 174 -14.74 -20.42 -22.36
C LEU A 174 -13.26 -20.17 -22.69
N SER A 175 -12.87 -20.27 -23.98
CA SER A 175 -11.47 -20.00 -24.37
C SER A 175 -11.03 -18.57 -23.99
N GLU A 176 -11.85 -17.56 -24.28
CA GLU A 176 -11.55 -16.17 -23.90
C GLU A 176 -11.57 -15.95 -22.37
N PHE A 177 -12.48 -16.63 -21.66
CA PHE A 177 -12.54 -16.60 -20.21
C PHE A 177 -11.26 -17.18 -19.59
N LEU A 178 -10.78 -18.33 -20.05
CA LEU A 178 -9.57 -18.96 -19.55
C LEU A 178 -8.31 -18.11 -19.81
N LYS A 179 -8.24 -17.45 -20.98
CA LYS A 179 -7.16 -16.48 -21.26
C LYS A 179 -7.19 -15.30 -20.29
N ALA A 180 -8.39 -14.79 -20.00
CA ALA A 180 -8.55 -13.70 -19.03
C ALA A 180 -8.23 -14.16 -17.62
N ALA A 181 -8.62 -15.37 -17.23
CA ALA A 181 -8.31 -15.97 -15.95
C ALA A 181 -6.78 -16.10 -15.77
N ALA A 182 -6.07 -16.60 -16.77
CA ALA A 182 -4.61 -16.71 -16.75
C ALA A 182 -3.91 -15.36 -16.54
N LEU A 183 -4.42 -14.28 -17.13
CA LEU A 183 -3.87 -12.93 -16.99
C LEU A 183 -4.22 -12.24 -15.65
N LEU A 184 -5.31 -12.66 -15.01
CA LEU A 184 -5.87 -11.94 -13.85
C LEU A 184 -5.85 -12.78 -12.56
N ARG A 185 -5.40 -14.03 -12.61
CA ARG A 185 -5.38 -14.96 -11.46
C ARG A 185 -4.62 -14.44 -10.25
N ASP A 186 -3.61 -13.62 -10.46
CA ASP A 186 -2.82 -13.03 -9.37
C ASP A 186 -3.65 -12.09 -8.49
N GLN A 187 -4.76 -11.59 -9.05
CA GLN A 187 -5.61 -10.60 -8.40
C GLN A 187 -6.96 -11.16 -8.00
N PHE A 188 -7.51 -12.11 -8.77
CA PHE A 188 -8.88 -12.60 -8.62
C PHE A 188 -8.96 -14.11 -8.71
N ARG A 189 -10.03 -14.67 -8.15
CA ARG A 189 -10.32 -16.10 -8.17
C ARG A 189 -11.26 -16.42 -9.32
N PHE A 190 -10.89 -17.42 -10.12
CA PHE A 190 -11.68 -17.85 -11.28
C PHE A 190 -12.08 -19.32 -11.16
N ALA A 191 -13.31 -19.61 -11.54
CA ALA A 191 -13.80 -20.97 -11.78
C ALA A 191 -14.63 -21.01 -13.05
N HIS A 192 -14.80 -22.19 -13.62
CA HIS A 192 -15.67 -22.41 -14.76
C HIS A 192 -16.45 -23.71 -14.65
N THR A 193 -17.55 -23.79 -15.33
CA THR A 193 -18.37 -25.01 -15.46
C THR A 193 -18.96 -25.10 -16.85
N THR A 194 -19.19 -26.34 -17.31
CA THR A 194 -19.99 -26.62 -18.51
C THR A 194 -21.41 -27.05 -18.18
N ASN A 195 -21.78 -27.04 -16.90
CA ASN A 195 -23.14 -27.36 -16.45
C ASN A 195 -23.95 -26.06 -16.33
N LEU A 196 -24.80 -25.76 -17.35
CA LEU A 196 -25.67 -24.58 -17.37
C LEU A 196 -26.63 -24.52 -16.18
N GLN A 197 -26.99 -25.66 -15.58
CA GLN A 197 -27.90 -25.70 -14.43
C GLN A 197 -27.35 -24.95 -13.23
N LEU A 198 -26.01 -24.92 -13.05
CA LEU A 198 -25.38 -24.18 -11.97
C LEU A 198 -25.57 -22.64 -12.07
N GLY A 199 -25.86 -22.15 -13.27
CA GLY A 199 -26.19 -20.73 -13.49
C GLY A 199 -27.68 -20.38 -13.25
N GLN A 200 -28.58 -21.36 -13.33
CA GLN A 200 -30.01 -21.11 -13.26
C GLN A 200 -30.46 -20.51 -11.93
N GLY A 201 -29.89 -20.95 -10.83
CA GLY A 201 -30.12 -20.40 -9.49
C GLY A 201 -29.80 -18.91 -9.36
N TYR A 202 -29.03 -18.36 -10.31
CA TYR A 202 -28.59 -16.95 -10.35
C TYR A 202 -29.20 -16.18 -11.54
N GLY A 203 -30.29 -16.73 -12.15
CA GLY A 203 -31.05 -16.06 -13.19
C GLY A 203 -30.44 -16.13 -14.60
N THR A 204 -29.53 -17.09 -14.85
CA THR A 204 -28.91 -17.28 -16.16
C THR A 204 -29.31 -18.62 -16.75
N HIS A 205 -29.71 -18.64 -18.03
CA HIS A 205 -30.14 -19.85 -18.75
C HIS A 205 -29.26 -20.16 -19.98
N SER A 206 -28.25 -19.34 -20.19
CA SER A 206 -27.28 -19.45 -21.30
C SER A 206 -25.87 -19.20 -20.77
N GLU A 207 -24.88 -19.25 -21.65
CA GLU A 207 -23.50 -18.90 -21.29
C GLU A 207 -23.43 -17.52 -20.65
N SER A 208 -22.76 -17.44 -19.53
CA SER A 208 -22.70 -16.23 -18.72
C SER A 208 -21.49 -16.24 -17.79
N ILE A 209 -21.11 -15.06 -17.30
CA ILE A 209 -20.13 -14.93 -16.24
C ILE A 209 -20.79 -14.28 -15.04
N LEU A 210 -20.59 -14.89 -13.88
CA LEU A 210 -21.14 -14.49 -12.62
C LEU A 210 -20.01 -13.98 -11.71
N LEU A 211 -20.16 -12.79 -11.17
CA LEU A 211 -19.28 -12.25 -10.15
C LEU A 211 -19.98 -12.36 -8.80
N PHE A 212 -19.45 -13.19 -7.92
CA PHE A 212 -19.95 -13.38 -6.55
C PHE A 212 -19.15 -12.51 -5.59
N ARG A 213 -19.83 -11.64 -4.87
CA ARG A 213 -19.23 -10.91 -3.75
C ARG A 213 -19.07 -11.83 -2.54
N PRO A 214 -18.07 -11.60 -1.68
CA PRO A 214 -17.86 -12.42 -0.49
C PRO A 214 -19.12 -12.45 0.39
N PRO A 215 -19.59 -13.65 0.88
CA PRO A 215 -20.79 -13.74 1.69
C PRO A 215 -20.79 -12.82 2.93
N ARG A 216 -19.62 -12.60 3.54
CA ARG A 216 -19.47 -11.69 4.67
C ARG A 216 -19.81 -10.23 4.36
N LEU A 217 -19.77 -9.82 3.07
CA LEU A 217 -20.11 -8.49 2.59
C LEU A 217 -21.54 -8.41 2.04
N SER A 218 -22.32 -9.49 2.14
CA SER A 218 -23.72 -9.47 1.70
C SER A 218 -24.51 -8.41 2.46
N SER A 219 -25.36 -7.65 1.74
CA SER A 219 -26.18 -6.58 2.31
C SER A 219 -27.44 -6.36 1.49
N GLN A 220 -28.42 -5.65 2.07
CA GLN A 220 -29.65 -5.27 1.36
C GLN A 220 -29.47 -4.11 0.37
N PHE A 221 -28.29 -3.50 0.29
CA PHE A 221 -28.03 -2.29 -0.49
C PHE A 221 -27.41 -2.58 -1.87
N GLU A 222 -26.97 -3.81 -2.10
CA GLU A 222 -26.37 -4.23 -3.36
C GLU A 222 -26.53 -5.73 -3.58
N ASP A 223 -26.60 -6.15 -4.84
CA ASP A 223 -26.69 -7.56 -5.19
C ASP A 223 -25.41 -8.31 -4.81
N SER A 224 -25.57 -9.50 -4.26
CA SER A 224 -24.45 -10.38 -3.94
C SER A 224 -23.82 -11.02 -5.18
N VAL A 225 -24.56 -11.08 -6.28
CA VAL A 225 -24.15 -11.63 -7.57
C VAL A 225 -24.39 -10.61 -8.68
N VAL A 226 -23.40 -10.41 -9.53
CA VAL A 226 -23.51 -9.54 -10.70
C VAL A 226 -23.28 -10.37 -11.96
N VAL A 227 -24.20 -10.28 -12.91
CA VAL A 227 -24.14 -11.01 -14.18
C VAL A 227 -23.45 -10.14 -15.23
N PHE A 228 -22.46 -10.69 -15.91
CA PHE A 228 -21.82 -10.07 -17.08
C PHE A 228 -22.77 -10.10 -18.28
N LYS A 229 -22.98 -8.95 -18.91
CA LYS A 229 -23.96 -8.79 -20.00
C LYS A 229 -23.32 -8.34 -21.33
N ASP A 230 -22.04 -8.03 -21.35
CA ASP A 230 -21.35 -7.56 -22.52
C ASP A 230 -20.86 -8.72 -23.42
N HIS A 231 -20.42 -8.38 -24.64
CA HIS A 231 -19.74 -9.35 -25.49
C HIS A 231 -18.42 -9.81 -24.83
N MET A 232 -18.20 -11.14 -24.82
CA MET A 232 -17.07 -11.76 -24.14
C MET A 232 -15.75 -11.47 -24.87
N THR A 233 -14.93 -10.64 -24.28
CA THR A 233 -13.53 -10.40 -24.63
C THR A 233 -12.73 -10.22 -23.35
N ILE A 234 -11.41 -10.42 -23.39
CA ILE A 234 -10.53 -10.16 -22.25
C ILE A 234 -10.71 -8.71 -21.74
N GLY A 235 -10.81 -7.74 -22.66
CA GLY A 235 -10.95 -6.33 -22.32
C GLY A 235 -12.27 -5.99 -21.62
N SER A 236 -13.40 -6.52 -22.11
CA SER A 236 -14.73 -6.31 -21.51
C SER A 236 -14.83 -7.00 -20.14
N LEU A 237 -14.30 -8.22 -20.01
CA LEU A 237 -14.30 -8.93 -18.73
C LEU A 237 -13.42 -8.20 -17.69
N ARG A 238 -12.23 -7.76 -18.09
CA ARG A 238 -11.35 -6.97 -17.19
C ARG A 238 -12.03 -5.69 -16.71
N ARG A 239 -12.74 -4.98 -17.58
CA ARG A 239 -13.52 -3.79 -17.24
C ARG A 239 -14.64 -4.14 -16.27
N PHE A 240 -15.44 -5.17 -16.57
CA PHE A 240 -16.52 -5.65 -15.72
C PHE A 240 -16.04 -6.00 -14.31
N ILE A 241 -14.96 -6.78 -14.20
CA ILE A 241 -14.37 -7.15 -12.90
C ILE A 241 -13.96 -5.89 -12.15
N ARG A 242 -13.21 -4.98 -12.77
CA ARG A 242 -12.73 -3.75 -12.14
C ARG A 242 -13.88 -2.89 -11.61
N ASP A 243 -14.99 -2.81 -12.36
CA ASP A 243 -16.10 -1.92 -12.05
C ASP A 243 -17.06 -2.52 -11.01
N HIS A 244 -17.09 -3.85 -10.84
CA HIS A 244 -18.07 -4.54 -9.99
C HIS A 244 -17.49 -5.31 -8.81
N ILE A 245 -16.19 -5.69 -8.84
CA ILE A 245 -15.59 -6.59 -7.86
C ILE A 245 -15.68 -6.08 -6.42
N TYR A 246 -15.56 -4.78 -6.24
CA TYR A 246 -15.54 -4.16 -4.92
C TYR A 246 -16.93 -3.79 -4.41
N GLY A 247 -17.95 -3.71 -5.28
CA GLY A 247 -19.27 -3.25 -4.90
C GLY A 247 -19.31 -1.78 -4.46
N LEU A 248 -20.38 -1.44 -3.71
CA LEU A 248 -20.61 -0.07 -3.25
C LEU A 248 -19.67 0.36 -2.12
N CYS A 249 -19.36 -0.56 -1.19
CA CYS A 249 -18.54 -0.25 0.00
C CYS A 249 -17.69 -1.46 0.37
N PRO A 250 -16.52 -1.67 -0.30
CA PRO A 250 -15.62 -2.79 -0.05
C PRO A 250 -14.93 -2.69 1.30
N HIS A 251 -14.43 -3.84 1.76
CA HIS A 251 -13.46 -3.92 2.82
C HIS A 251 -12.07 -3.57 2.28
N MET A 252 -11.54 -2.42 2.67
CA MET A 252 -10.18 -2.02 2.36
C MET A 252 -9.21 -2.74 3.31
N THR A 253 -8.19 -3.36 2.74
CA THR A 253 -7.11 -4.06 3.43
C THR A 253 -5.76 -3.49 2.99
N LEU A 254 -4.69 -3.83 3.68
CA LEU A 254 -3.33 -3.45 3.28
C LEU A 254 -2.95 -3.97 1.88
N GLU A 255 -3.58 -5.06 1.41
CA GLU A 255 -3.32 -5.62 0.07
C GLU A 255 -4.03 -4.87 -1.07
N ASN A 256 -5.27 -4.39 -0.82
CA ASN A 256 -6.09 -3.81 -1.89
C ASN A 256 -6.15 -2.28 -1.85
N GLN A 257 -5.57 -1.64 -0.84
CA GLN A 257 -5.65 -0.19 -0.64
C GLN A 257 -5.14 0.61 -1.86
N ASP A 258 -4.05 0.19 -2.48
CA ASP A 258 -3.47 0.90 -3.62
C ASP A 258 -4.41 0.94 -4.82
N ARG A 259 -5.21 -0.12 -5.01
CA ARG A 259 -6.22 -0.18 -6.07
C ARG A 259 -7.43 0.71 -5.79
N LEU A 260 -7.77 0.91 -4.52
CA LEU A 260 -8.86 1.80 -4.10
C LEU A 260 -8.40 3.26 -4.11
N LYS A 261 -7.18 3.55 -3.66
CA LYS A 261 -6.62 4.90 -3.53
C LYS A 261 -6.30 5.61 -4.86
N VAL A 262 -6.41 4.94 -6.00
CA VAL A 262 -6.26 5.58 -7.33
C VAL A 262 -7.41 6.53 -7.69
N ARG A 263 -8.49 6.51 -6.91
CA ARG A 263 -9.67 7.38 -7.08
C ARG A 263 -9.91 8.19 -5.82
N ASP A 264 -10.82 9.14 -5.89
CA ASP A 264 -11.31 9.83 -4.70
C ASP A 264 -12.01 8.81 -3.81
N LEU A 265 -11.50 8.64 -2.58
CA LEU A 265 -11.87 7.56 -1.69
C LEU A 265 -12.31 8.10 -0.32
N LEU A 266 -13.53 7.76 0.09
CA LEU A 266 -13.95 7.86 1.48
C LEU A 266 -13.72 6.52 2.19
N THR A 267 -13.06 6.54 3.33
CA THR A 267 -12.86 5.36 4.16
C THR A 267 -13.41 5.58 5.56
N VAL A 268 -14.15 4.60 6.05
CA VAL A 268 -14.66 4.55 7.43
C VAL A 268 -13.89 3.49 8.20
N TYR A 269 -13.18 3.92 9.24
CA TYR A 269 -12.31 3.07 10.05
C TYR A 269 -12.96 2.78 11.40
N TYR A 270 -13.03 1.50 11.76
CA TYR A 270 -13.54 1.03 13.05
C TYR A 270 -12.92 -0.33 13.41
N ASP A 271 -13.26 -0.92 14.54
CA ASP A 271 -12.84 -2.28 14.90
C ASP A 271 -13.55 -3.30 13.99
N LEU A 272 -13.01 -3.46 12.78
CA LEU A 272 -13.55 -4.32 11.74
C LEU A 272 -12.87 -5.69 11.83
N ASP A 273 -13.64 -6.74 12.16
CA ASP A 273 -13.16 -8.12 12.24
C ASP A 273 -14.15 -9.10 11.60
N TYR A 274 -13.89 -9.44 10.35
CA TYR A 274 -14.73 -10.42 9.62
C TYR A 274 -14.40 -11.89 9.95
N GLN A 275 -13.44 -12.16 10.83
CA GLN A 275 -13.13 -13.52 11.27
C GLN A 275 -13.88 -13.88 12.54
N HIS A 276 -13.84 -13.00 13.55
CA HIS A 276 -14.37 -13.27 14.86
C HIS A 276 -15.66 -12.49 15.16
N ASN A 277 -15.90 -11.36 14.45
CA ASN A 277 -17.06 -10.49 14.71
C ASN A 277 -17.71 -9.99 13.40
N ILE A 278 -18.29 -10.89 12.60
CA ILE A 278 -18.98 -10.53 11.34
C ILE A 278 -20.17 -9.60 11.63
N ARG A 279 -20.93 -9.84 12.70
CA ARG A 279 -22.12 -9.04 13.04
C ARG A 279 -21.75 -7.60 13.41
N GLY A 280 -20.77 -7.41 14.26
CA GLY A 280 -20.27 -6.07 14.64
C GLY A 280 -19.65 -5.33 13.46
N SER A 281 -18.90 -6.05 12.61
CA SER A 281 -18.31 -5.48 11.39
C SER A 281 -19.39 -4.99 10.43
N ASN A 282 -20.46 -5.78 10.20
CA ASN A 282 -21.57 -5.40 9.34
C ASN A 282 -22.51 -4.37 9.97
N TYR A 283 -22.55 -4.25 11.29
CA TYR A 283 -23.34 -3.22 11.97
C TYR A 283 -22.96 -1.81 11.50
N TRP A 284 -21.69 -1.48 11.49
CA TRP A 284 -21.20 -0.18 11.02
C TRP A 284 -21.23 -0.08 9.49
N ARG A 285 -20.79 -1.13 8.76
CA ARG A 285 -20.83 -1.11 7.30
C ARG A 285 -22.23 -0.84 6.74
N ASN A 286 -23.27 -1.46 7.30
CA ASN A 286 -24.63 -1.25 6.84
C ASN A 286 -25.13 0.19 7.08
N ARG A 287 -24.67 0.83 8.16
CA ARG A 287 -24.95 2.26 8.42
C ARG A 287 -24.27 3.15 7.41
N VAL A 288 -23.02 2.88 7.13
CA VAL A 288 -22.29 3.57 6.05
C VAL A 288 -23.03 3.39 4.73
N MET A 289 -23.37 2.17 4.34
CA MET A 289 -24.03 1.88 3.08
C MET A 289 -25.39 2.56 2.94
N LYS A 290 -26.17 2.63 4.01
CA LYS A 290 -27.45 3.36 4.03
C LYS A 290 -27.29 4.83 3.61
N VAL A 291 -26.20 5.46 3.98
CA VAL A 291 -25.91 6.85 3.63
C VAL A 291 -25.31 6.93 2.22
N VAL A 292 -24.22 6.17 1.96
CA VAL A 292 -23.42 6.33 0.73
C VAL A 292 -24.13 5.87 -0.54
N THR A 293 -25.16 5.02 -0.43
CA THR A 293 -26.01 4.63 -1.56
C THR A 293 -26.62 5.86 -2.27
N LYS A 294 -26.94 6.93 -1.52
CA LYS A 294 -27.48 8.17 -2.07
C LYS A 294 -26.45 8.96 -2.93
N TYR A 295 -25.16 8.66 -2.77
CA TYR A 295 -24.05 9.36 -3.42
C TYR A 295 -23.31 8.47 -4.43
N SER A 296 -23.82 7.26 -4.71
CA SER A 296 -23.24 6.35 -5.69
C SER A 296 -23.20 7.02 -7.09
N GLY A 297 -22.11 6.80 -7.82
CA GLY A 297 -21.92 7.36 -9.16
C GLY A 297 -21.46 8.84 -9.22
N ARG A 298 -21.24 9.51 -8.06
CA ARG A 298 -20.79 10.91 -8.01
C ARG A 298 -19.26 11.09 -8.04
N GLY A 299 -18.50 10.04 -8.42
CA GLY A 299 -17.03 10.11 -8.55
C GLY A 299 -16.26 9.75 -7.30
N LEU A 300 -16.89 9.74 -6.12
CA LEU A 300 -16.31 9.30 -4.87
C LEU A 300 -16.61 7.80 -4.68
N ILE A 301 -15.62 7.01 -4.37
CA ILE A 301 -15.79 5.62 -3.93
C ILE A 301 -15.74 5.53 -2.40
N PHE A 302 -16.35 4.47 -1.88
CA PHE A 302 -16.51 4.31 -0.44
C PHE A 302 -15.86 3.01 0.00
N SER A 303 -15.34 2.95 1.22
CA SER A 303 -14.77 1.74 1.80
C SER A 303 -14.91 1.73 3.32
N VAL A 304 -14.77 0.53 3.88
CA VAL A 304 -14.59 0.33 5.32
C VAL A 304 -13.26 -0.36 5.58
N ALA A 305 -12.60 -0.05 6.69
CA ALA A 305 -11.30 -0.60 7.02
C ALA A 305 -11.16 -0.89 8.52
N ASN A 306 -10.25 -1.81 8.87
CA ASN A 306 -9.88 -2.01 10.26
C ASN A 306 -9.01 -0.83 10.72
N LYS A 307 -9.44 -0.13 11.77
CA LYS A 307 -8.73 0.99 12.39
C LYS A 307 -7.29 0.63 12.78
N LYS A 308 -7.05 -0.58 13.28
CA LYS A 308 -5.72 -1.02 13.75
C LYS A 308 -4.72 -1.20 12.61
N ASP A 309 -5.18 -1.66 11.45
CA ASP A 309 -4.31 -1.89 10.29
C ASP A 309 -3.81 -0.57 9.68
N PHE A 310 -4.56 0.52 9.86
CA PHE A 310 -4.30 1.85 9.29
C PHE A 310 -4.02 2.92 10.34
N LEU A 311 -3.67 2.53 11.57
CA LEU A 311 -3.48 3.49 12.67
C LEU A 311 -2.36 4.50 12.37
N SER A 312 -1.26 4.07 11.79
CA SER A 312 -0.15 4.96 11.39
C SER A 312 -0.63 6.02 10.38
N GLU A 313 -1.37 5.61 9.34
CA GLU A 313 -1.96 6.53 8.36
C GLU A 313 -2.97 7.51 9.00
N LEU A 314 -3.81 7.01 9.90
CA LEU A 314 -4.78 7.86 10.60
C LEU A 314 -4.10 8.94 11.45
N VAL A 315 -3.04 8.58 12.16
CA VAL A 315 -2.28 9.51 12.99
C VAL A 315 -1.46 10.48 12.13
N GLU A 316 -0.68 9.96 11.20
CA GLU A 316 0.27 10.76 10.44
C GLU A 316 -0.40 11.63 9.37
N ASP A 317 -1.40 11.09 8.66
CA ASP A 317 -2.03 11.75 7.53
C ASP A 317 -3.29 12.54 7.89
N PHE A 318 -3.96 12.23 9.02
CA PHE A 318 -5.25 12.83 9.37
C PHE A 318 -5.33 13.34 10.81
N GLY A 319 -4.29 13.12 11.62
CA GLY A 319 -4.27 13.52 13.03
C GLY A 319 -5.40 12.87 13.85
N LEU A 320 -5.79 11.63 13.50
CA LEU A 320 -6.85 10.86 14.15
C LEU A 320 -6.25 9.66 14.89
N GLY A 321 -6.91 9.20 15.98
CA GLY A 321 -6.50 7.98 16.68
C GLY A 321 -5.40 8.15 17.71
N THR A 322 -4.99 9.38 18.04
CA THR A 322 -4.00 9.69 19.09
C THR A 322 -4.59 9.64 20.50
N SER A 323 -5.91 9.78 20.63
CA SER A 323 -6.65 9.57 21.86
C SER A 323 -7.44 8.26 21.78
N ASP A 324 -7.74 7.65 22.93
CA ASP A 324 -8.62 6.48 23.01
C ASP A 324 -10.03 6.85 22.53
N GLY A 325 -10.16 7.02 21.20
CA GLY A 325 -11.36 7.50 20.52
C GLY A 325 -12.53 6.51 20.54
N GLY A 326 -12.65 5.68 21.59
CA GLY A 326 -13.79 4.82 21.82
C GLY A 326 -14.08 3.83 20.67
N GLU A 327 -15.27 3.28 20.67
CA GLU A 327 -15.76 2.33 19.65
C GLU A 327 -16.26 3.02 18.36
N MET A 328 -16.29 4.36 18.32
CA MET A 328 -16.88 5.10 17.21
C MET A 328 -15.97 5.13 15.98
N PRO A 329 -16.55 5.03 14.77
CA PRO A 329 -15.79 5.08 13.53
C PRO A 329 -15.13 6.43 13.27
N PHE A 330 -13.91 6.41 12.70
CA PHE A 330 -13.30 7.57 12.03
C PHE A 330 -13.67 7.59 10.56
N VAL A 331 -13.81 8.78 9.99
CA VAL A 331 -14.13 8.97 8.56
C VAL A 331 -13.13 9.93 7.94
N THR A 332 -12.56 9.51 6.83
CA THR A 332 -11.64 10.34 6.05
C THR A 332 -12.02 10.33 4.57
N ILE A 333 -11.66 11.39 3.85
CA ILE A 333 -11.63 11.40 2.39
C ILE A 333 -10.21 11.74 1.93
N ARG A 334 -9.70 10.96 0.99
CA ARG A 334 -8.47 11.24 0.25
C ARG A 334 -8.82 11.34 -1.23
N THR A 335 -8.49 12.47 -1.86
CA THR A 335 -8.69 12.63 -3.31
C THR A 335 -7.48 12.13 -4.08
N LYS A 336 -7.66 11.83 -5.36
CA LYS A 336 -6.58 11.50 -6.30
C LYS A 336 -5.53 12.61 -6.45
N LEU A 337 -5.88 13.84 -6.10
CA LEU A 337 -4.98 15.00 -6.08
C LEU A 337 -4.19 15.11 -4.76
N GLY A 338 -4.38 14.17 -3.82
CA GLY A 338 -3.71 14.17 -2.52
C GLY A 338 -4.39 15.05 -1.46
N HIS A 339 -5.52 15.69 -1.76
CA HIS A 339 -6.25 16.45 -0.75
C HIS A 339 -6.86 15.50 0.28
N LYS A 340 -6.76 15.89 1.54
CA LYS A 340 -7.19 15.12 2.71
C LYS A 340 -8.33 15.85 3.42
N TYR A 341 -9.34 15.09 3.87
CA TYR A 341 -10.43 15.61 4.70
C TYR A 341 -10.71 14.62 5.82
N ALA A 342 -10.89 15.10 7.03
CA ALA A 342 -11.21 14.29 8.20
C ALA A 342 -12.52 14.77 8.82
N MET A 343 -13.44 13.84 9.10
CA MET A 343 -14.67 14.16 9.81
C MET A 343 -14.34 14.35 11.30
N ARG A 344 -14.47 15.57 11.78
CA ARG A 344 -14.21 15.92 13.18
C ARG A 344 -15.41 15.68 14.09
N GLU A 345 -16.61 15.68 13.51
CA GLU A 345 -17.83 15.32 14.20
C GLU A 345 -17.86 13.81 14.48
N GLU A 346 -18.32 13.42 15.67
CA GLU A 346 -18.45 12.01 16.01
C GLU A 346 -19.44 11.30 15.06
N PHE A 347 -19.13 10.05 14.70
CA PHE A 347 -19.99 9.27 13.82
C PHE A 347 -21.30 8.90 14.53
N THR A 348 -22.41 9.49 14.09
CA THR A 348 -23.73 9.22 14.69
C THR A 348 -24.30 7.89 14.20
N ARG A 349 -24.98 7.15 15.09
CA ARG A 349 -25.56 5.83 14.79
C ARG A 349 -26.64 5.85 13.70
N ASP A 350 -27.30 6.97 13.50
CA ASP A 350 -28.28 7.18 12.41
C ASP A 350 -27.63 7.54 11.07
N GLY A 351 -26.33 7.86 11.05
CA GLY A 351 -25.56 8.24 9.88
C GLY A 351 -25.68 9.70 9.46
N GLN A 352 -26.34 10.56 10.25
CA GLN A 352 -26.55 11.96 9.89
C GLN A 352 -25.23 12.75 9.83
N SER A 353 -24.28 12.49 10.74
CA SER A 353 -22.96 13.11 10.70
C SER A 353 -22.20 12.79 9.39
N LEU A 354 -22.22 11.51 8.97
CA LEU A 354 -21.64 11.11 7.69
C LEU A 354 -22.34 11.78 6.50
N GLN A 355 -23.68 11.90 6.57
CA GLN A 355 -24.44 12.57 5.50
C GLN A 355 -24.04 14.05 5.40
N ARG A 356 -23.98 14.80 6.50
CA ARG A 356 -23.52 16.20 6.53
C ARG A 356 -22.08 16.34 6.00
N PHE A 357 -21.19 15.43 6.39
CA PHE A 357 -19.82 15.42 5.91
C PHE A 357 -19.75 15.27 4.39
N LEU A 358 -20.53 14.34 3.81
CA LEU A 358 -20.61 14.14 2.36
C LEU A 358 -21.25 15.35 1.64
N GLU A 359 -22.33 15.91 2.18
CA GLU A 359 -22.98 17.11 1.63
C GLU A 359 -22.00 18.29 1.58
N ASN A 360 -21.22 18.50 2.64
CA ASN A 360 -20.21 19.53 2.69
C ASN A 360 -19.05 19.25 1.73
N PHE A 361 -18.63 17.99 1.56
CA PHE A 361 -17.62 17.60 0.58
C PHE A 361 -18.08 17.93 -0.85
N PHE A 362 -19.27 17.46 -1.24
CA PHE A 362 -19.80 17.67 -2.59
C PHE A 362 -20.20 19.12 -2.90
N SER A 363 -20.33 19.96 -1.91
CA SER A 363 -20.59 21.40 -2.06
C SER A 363 -19.33 22.25 -1.84
N ASP A 364 -18.15 21.63 -1.78
CA ASP A 364 -16.84 22.26 -1.59
C ASP A 364 -16.75 23.17 -0.35
N ARG A 365 -17.50 22.80 0.71
CA ARG A 365 -17.51 23.54 1.98
C ARG A 365 -16.60 22.94 3.06
N LEU A 366 -15.98 21.76 2.79
CA LEU A 366 -15.06 21.17 3.73
C LEU A 366 -13.70 21.86 3.68
N LYS A 367 -13.20 22.25 4.84
CA LYS A 367 -11.79 22.63 4.97
C LYS A 367 -10.91 21.39 4.79
N ARG A 368 -9.87 21.50 3.96
CA ARG A 368 -8.88 20.43 3.80
C ARG A 368 -8.15 20.21 5.11
N TYR A 369 -7.87 18.96 5.40
CA TYR A 369 -6.98 18.62 6.50
C TYR A 369 -5.54 18.84 6.07
N VAL A 370 -4.79 19.53 6.89
CA VAL A 370 -3.34 19.63 6.83
C VAL A 370 -2.77 19.20 8.17
N LYS A 371 -1.71 18.40 8.17
CA LYS A 371 -0.98 18.10 9.40
C LYS A 371 -0.33 19.41 9.85
N SER A 372 -0.64 19.84 11.05
CA SER A 372 -0.14 21.11 11.59
C SER A 372 0.17 20.98 13.06
N GLU A 373 1.31 21.51 13.50
CA GLU A 373 1.51 21.84 14.90
C GLU A 373 0.47 22.90 15.33
N PRO A 374 0.19 23.04 16.63
CA PRO A 374 -0.64 24.12 17.14
C PRO A 374 -0.05 25.49 16.77
N ALA A 375 -0.90 26.41 16.34
CA ALA A 375 -0.45 27.78 16.10
C ALA A 375 0.13 28.38 17.38
N PRO A 376 1.28 29.04 17.34
CA PRO A 376 1.89 29.63 18.54
C PRO A 376 1.00 30.75 19.09
N GLU A 377 0.73 30.75 20.39
CA GLU A 377 -0.06 31.81 21.06
C GLU A 377 0.55 33.21 20.92
N ARG A 378 1.87 33.26 20.82
CA ARG A 378 2.64 34.49 20.63
C ARG A 378 3.61 34.31 19.48
N ASN A 379 3.50 35.13 18.43
CA ASN A 379 4.35 35.10 17.24
C ASN A 379 4.86 36.50 16.87
N HIS A 380 5.35 37.23 17.90
CA HIS A 380 5.79 38.63 17.75
C HIS A 380 7.30 38.78 17.51
N GLY A 381 8.06 37.69 17.51
CA GLY A 381 9.49 37.71 17.22
C GLY A 381 9.84 38.15 15.81
N SER A 382 11.11 38.54 15.59
CA SER A 382 11.62 38.92 14.26
C SER A 382 11.53 37.75 13.25
N VAL A 383 11.75 36.51 13.71
CA VAL A 383 11.48 35.30 12.92
C VAL A 383 10.08 34.78 13.28
N LYS A 384 9.16 34.80 12.30
CA LYS A 384 7.81 34.24 12.48
C LYS A 384 7.85 32.71 12.44
N LEU A 385 7.24 32.08 13.42
CA LEU A 385 7.00 30.63 13.37
C LEU A 385 5.72 30.38 12.55
N VAL A 386 5.87 29.61 11.49
CA VAL A 386 4.76 29.20 10.61
C VAL A 386 4.43 27.75 10.87
N VAL A 387 3.15 27.44 11.02
CA VAL A 387 2.59 26.11 11.01
C VAL A 387 1.69 25.94 9.80
N ALA A 388 1.36 24.70 9.41
CA ALA A 388 0.61 24.47 8.17
C ALA A 388 -0.75 25.20 8.14
N GLU A 389 -1.44 25.33 9.29
CA GLU A 389 -2.72 26.07 9.39
C GLU A 389 -2.57 27.58 9.21
N THR A 390 -1.42 28.15 9.52
CA THR A 390 -1.16 29.61 9.41
C THR A 390 -0.32 29.98 8.18
N PHE A 391 -0.03 29.00 7.32
CA PHE A 391 0.85 29.21 6.17
C PHE A 391 0.29 30.26 5.21
N ASP A 392 -0.97 30.16 4.86
CA ASP A 392 -1.63 31.09 3.93
C ASP A 392 -1.68 32.50 4.51
N ASP A 393 -1.95 32.65 5.81
CA ASP A 393 -2.04 33.94 6.47
C ASP A 393 -0.70 34.65 6.59
N ILE A 394 0.41 33.91 6.67
CA ILE A 394 1.76 34.48 6.90
C ILE A 394 2.58 34.51 5.61
N VAL A 395 2.67 33.37 4.90
CA VAL A 395 3.56 33.23 3.74
C VAL A 395 2.89 33.72 2.46
N ASN A 396 1.58 33.47 2.32
CA ASN A 396 0.80 33.91 1.18
C ASN A 396 0.12 35.28 1.39
N ASP A 397 0.52 36.03 2.45
CA ASP A 397 0.10 37.43 2.66
C ASP A 397 0.37 38.21 1.38
N PRO A 398 -0.67 38.80 0.74
CA PRO A 398 -0.52 39.49 -0.55
C PRO A 398 0.29 40.81 -0.47
N ASP A 399 0.44 41.35 0.73
CA ASP A 399 1.07 42.66 0.97
C ASP A 399 2.53 42.56 1.43
N LYS A 400 3.06 41.32 1.64
CA LYS A 400 4.42 41.14 2.17
C LYS A 400 5.26 40.16 1.36
N ASP A 401 6.51 40.54 1.16
CA ASP A 401 7.55 39.61 0.74
C ASP A 401 7.90 38.67 1.91
N VAL A 402 8.03 37.36 1.68
CA VAL A 402 8.30 36.41 2.74
C VAL A 402 9.48 35.50 2.40
N LEU A 403 10.52 35.50 3.25
CA LEU A 403 11.58 34.51 3.21
C LEU A 403 11.26 33.42 4.24
N ILE A 404 11.02 32.19 3.80
CA ILE A 404 10.68 31.07 4.68
C ILE A 404 11.73 29.99 4.64
N GLN A 405 12.17 29.55 5.84
CA GLN A 405 13.03 28.40 6.06
C GLN A 405 12.19 27.18 6.48
N PHE A 406 12.27 26.12 5.70
CA PHE A 406 11.80 24.77 6.12
C PHE A 406 12.93 24.07 6.86
N PHE A 407 12.66 23.64 8.10
CA PHE A 407 13.65 23.04 8.96
C PHE A 407 13.17 21.75 9.63
N SER A 408 14.12 20.99 10.21
CA SER A 408 13.84 19.90 11.15
C SER A 408 14.48 20.24 12.49
N PRO A 409 13.81 20.00 13.64
CA PRO A 409 14.38 20.22 14.96
C PRO A 409 15.69 19.44 15.23
N SER A 410 15.86 18.28 14.61
CA SER A 410 17.05 17.44 14.73
C SER A 410 18.18 17.80 13.77
N CYS A 411 17.98 18.74 12.84
CA CYS A 411 18.95 19.06 11.79
C CYS A 411 20.13 19.91 12.28
N PRO A 412 21.39 19.42 12.27
CA PRO A 412 22.55 20.18 12.71
C PRO A 412 22.83 21.43 11.83
N HIS A 413 22.57 21.32 10.52
CA HIS A 413 22.77 22.44 9.58
C HIS A 413 21.75 23.56 9.80
N CYS A 414 20.53 23.23 10.24
CA CYS A 414 19.53 24.22 10.61
C CYS A 414 19.94 24.99 11.86
N LYS A 415 20.49 24.29 12.86
CA LYS A 415 21.01 24.89 14.09
C LYS A 415 22.17 25.85 13.81
N LYS A 416 23.06 25.50 12.88
CA LYS A 416 24.16 26.39 12.46
C LYS A 416 23.68 27.65 11.73
N LEU A 417 22.58 27.55 10.98
CA LEU A 417 22.01 28.68 10.26
C LEU A 417 21.21 29.61 11.19
N GLU A 418 20.67 29.14 12.29
CA GLU A 418 19.74 29.86 13.15
C GLU A 418 20.26 31.25 13.59
N PRO A 419 21.52 31.44 14.06
CA PRO A 419 22.02 32.76 14.44
C PRO A 419 22.02 33.73 13.26
N VAL A 420 22.49 33.32 12.08
CA VAL A 420 22.52 34.18 10.87
C VAL A 420 21.12 34.52 10.40
N TYR A 421 20.20 33.56 10.46
CA TYR A 421 18.82 33.75 10.05
C TYR A 421 18.06 34.69 10.99
N ARG A 422 18.37 34.65 12.30
CA ARG A 422 17.85 35.56 13.30
C ARG A 422 18.41 36.97 13.10
N GLU A 423 19.71 37.12 12.88
CA GLU A 423 20.36 38.40 12.59
C GLU A 423 19.74 39.06 11.35
N LEU A 424 19.51 38.30 10.28
CA LEU A 424 18.80 38.77 9.10
C LEU A 424 17.39 39.27 9.44
N ALA A 425 16.66 38.50 10.27
CA ALA A 425 15.31 38.85 10.68
C ALA A 425 15.28 40.13 11.54
N ASP A 426 16.22 40.26 12.50
CA ASP A 426 16.33 41.45 13.37
C ASP A 426 16.66 42.68 12.55
N MET A 427 17.53 42.54 11.54
CA MET A 427 17.90 43.61 10.61
C MET A 427 16.70 44.12 9.79
N LEU A 428 15.82 43.22 9.35
CA LEU A 428 14.68 43.53 8.47
C LEU A 428 13.36 43.75 9.23
N PHE A 429 13.36 43.53 10.56
CA PHE A 429 12.17 43.65 11.40
C PHE A 429 11.44 44.98 11.35
N PRO A 430 12.14 46.14 11.19
CA PRO A 430 11.46 47.43 11.07
C PRO A 430 10.69 47.62 9.79
N ASP A 431 10.93 46.79 8.75
CA ASP A 431 10.24 46.92 7.47
C ASP A 431 8.92 46.12 7.52
N PRO A 432 7.76 46.77 7.38
CA PRO A 432 6.47 46.09 7.41
C PRO A 432 6.18 45.25 6.16
N GLY A 433 6.89 45.49 5.04
CA GLY A 433 6.67 44.84 3.75
C GLY A 433 7.44 43.51 3.58
N ILE A 434 8.30 43.12 4.56
CA ILE A 434 9.04 41.88 4.49
C ILE A 434 8.90 41.07 5.77
N THR A 435 8.78 39.77 5.64
CA THR A 435 8.71 38.87 6.77
C THR A 435 9.75 37.72 6.64
N ILE A 436 10.49 37.49 7.72
CA ILE A 436 11.39 36.35 7.85
C ILE A 436 10.68 35.29 8.67
N ALA A 437 10.53 34.07 8.13
CA ALA A 437 9.73 33.01 8.69
C ALA A 437 10.46 31.66 8.72
N LYS A 438 10.05 30.76 9.61
CA LYS A 438 10.49 29.36 9.63
C LYS A 438 9.36 28.41 9.93
N MET A 439 9.42 27.20 9.35
CA MET A 439 8.42 26.15 9.51
C MET A 439 9.10 24.81 9.76
N ASN A 440 8.67 24.11 10.78
CA ASN A 440 9.07 22.72 11.02
C ASN A 440 8.36 21.79 10.02
N ALA A 441 9.07 21.37 8.99
CA ALA A 441 8.50 20.56 7.92
C ALA A 441 8.50 19.04 8.21
N VAL A 442 8.78 18.63 9.46
CA VAL A 442 8.60 17.26 9.94
C VAL A 442 7.19 17.08 10.52
N ASP A 443 6.74 18.07 11.28
CA ASP A 443 5.47 18.01 12.02
C ASP A 443 4.34 18.82 11.36
N ASN A 444 4.65 19.48 10.23
CA ASN A 444 3.69 20.23 9.42
C ASN A 444 3.71 19.78 7.96
N ASP A 445 2.56 19.67 7.33
CA ASP A 445 2.45 19.46 5.88
C ASP A 445 2.96 20.71 5.13
N VAL A 446 3.89 20.48 4.21
CA VAL A 446 4.43 21.54 3.34
C VAL A 446 3.46 21.77 2.18
N PRO A 447 3.04 23.01 1.91
CA PRO A 447 2.11 23.29 0.82
C PRO A 447 2.68 22.96 -0.57
N LEU A 448 1.78 22.69 -1.52
CA LEU A 448 2.15 22.49 -2.92
C LEU A 448 2.89 23.72 -3.48
N GLY A 449 3.91 23.48 -4.30
CA GLY A 449 4.78 24.56 -4.84
C GLY A 449 6.12 24.68 -4.09
N TYR A 450 6.25 24.06 -2.91
CA TYR A 450 7.48 24.03 -2.14
C TYR A 450 8.05 22.61 -2.12
N ASP A 451 9.15 22.39 -2.84
CA ASP A 451 9.85 21.10 -2.87
C ASP A 451 10.93 21.04 -1.77
N VAL A 452 10.64 20.31 -0.68
CA VAL A 452 11.52 20.16 0.48
C VAL A 452 12.04 18.73 0.59
N GLN A 453 13.18 18.46 -0.05
CA GLN A 453 13.82 17.13 -0.03
C GLN A 453 14.90 17.00 1.04
N GLY A 454 15.23 18.08 1.77
CA GLY A 454 16.27 18.10 2.82
C GLY A 454 16.26 19.40 3.59
N PHE A 455 17.03 19.45 4.67
CA PHE A 455 17.05 20.59 5.61
C PHE A 455 18.42 21.23 5.76
N PRO A 456 18.48 22.57 5.91
CA PRO A 456 17.41 23.52 5.68
C PRO A 456 17.15 23.73 4.19
N THR A 457 15.88 23.92 3.82
CA THR A 457 15.45 24.42 2.49
C THR A 457 14.83 25.79 2.70
N ILE A 458 15.17 26.76 1.84
CA ILE A 458 14.75 28.14 1.99
C ILE A 458 14.10 28.60 0.69
N TYR A 459 12.94 29.27 0.80
CA TYR A 459 12.21 29.86 -0.30
C TYR A 459 11.89 31.32 -0.03
N PHE A 460 11.80 32.08 -1.08
CA PHE A 460 11.31 33.44 -1.09
C PHE A 460 10.00 33.52 -1.85
N ALA A 461 8.96 34.03 -1.21
CA ALA A 461 7.61 34.20 -1.76
C ALA A 461 7.32 35.71 -1.92
N PRO A 462 7.63 36.31 -3.09
CA PRO A 462 7.47 37.73 -3.29
C PRO A 462 6.00 38.16 -3.48
N VAL A 463 5.70 39.39 -3.17
CA VAL A 463 4.42 40.02 -3.48
C VAL A 463 4.09 39.88 -4.98
N GLY A 464 2.84 39.54 -5.29
CA GLY A 464 2.35 39.37 -6.66
C GLY A 464 2.76 38.05 -7.35
N ARG A 465 3.65 37.25 -6.77
CA ARG A 465 4.10 35.95 -7.31
C ARG A 465 4.14 34.86 -6.26
N LYS A 466 3.16 34.81 -5.35
CA LYS A 466 3.06 33.81 -4.27
C LYS A 466 2.97 32.37 -4.78
N ASN A 467 2.42 32.16 -5.97
CA ASN A 467 2.29 30.87 -6.61
C ASN A 467 3.60 30.35 -7.26
N GLU A 468 4.62 31.21 -7.33
CA GLU A 468 5.93 30.90 -7.94
C GLU A 468 7.07 31.22 -6.95
N PRO A 469 7.15 30.53 -5.80
CA PRO A 469 8.17 30.82 -4.80
C PRO A 469 9.57 30.50 -5.35
N ILE A 470 10.52 31.36 -5.04
CA ILE A 470 11.90 31.29 -5.53
C ILE A 470 12.75 30.52 -4.53
N ARG A 471 13.30 29.37 -4.91
CA ARG A 471 14.22 28.62 -4.05
C ARG A 471 15.55 29.36 -3.90
N TYR A 472 15.97 29.59 -2.65
CA TYR A 472 17.28 30.16 -2.34
C TYR A 472 18.38 29.11 -2.51
N GLN A 473 19.37 29.40 -3.32
CA GLN A 473 20.52 28.52 -3.60
C GLN A 473 21.88 29.15 -3.26
N GLY A 474 21.88 30.33 -2.61
CA GLY A 474 23.10 31.04 -2.21
C GLY A 474 23.80 30.43 -0.99
N SER A 475 24.92 31.02 -0.60
CA SER A 475 25.60 30.64 0.65
C SER A 475 24.77 31.09 1.86
N ARG A 476 25.03 30.46 3.01
CA ARG A 476 24.24 30.71 4.24
C ARG A 476 24.84 31.79 5.10
N GLU A 477 25.37 32.85 4.47
CA GLU A 477 25.95 34.02 5.12
C GLU A 477 24.98 35.21 5.01
N LEU A 478 24.99 36.08 6.01
CA LEU A 478 24.11 37.24 6.09
C LEU A 478 24.17 38.14 4.81
N LYS A 479 25.40 38.41 4.36
CA LYS A 479 25.62 39.25 3.16
C LYS A 479 24.98 38.67 1.90
N ASP A 480 24.93 37.35 1.78
CA ASP A 480 24.37 36.71 0.59
C ASP A 480 22.84 36.67 0.64
N PHE A 481 22.25 36.51 1.80
CA PHE A 481 20.80 36.70 2.00
C PHE A 481 20.39 38.12 1.65
N VAL A 482 21.09 39.12 2.18
CA VAL A 482 20.79 40.52 1.88
C VAL A 482 20.95 40.83 0.38
N LYS A 483 21.99 40.30 -0.27
CA LYS A 483 22.19 40.49 -1.72
C LYS A 483 21.05 39.82 -2.52
N PHE A 484 20.62 38.64 -2.13
CA PHE A 484 19.50 37.91 -2.76
C PHE A 484 18.20 38.72 -2.60
N LEU A 485 17.87 39.14 -1.39
CA LEU A 485 16.66 39.92 -1.12
C LEU A 485 16.64 41.25 -1.86
N LYS A 486 17.77 41.96 -1.94
CA LYS A 486 17.90 43.19 -2.73
C LYS A 486 17.59 42.99 -4.21
N ARG A 487 17.81 41.77 -4.74
CA ARG A 487 17.51 41.47 -6.15
C ARG A 487 16.08 41.02 -6.37
N GLU A 488 15.49 40.25 -5.44
CA GLU A 488 14.22 39.56 -5.65
C GLU A 488 13.02 40.21 -4.96
N ALA A 489 13.24 41.09 -3.96
CA ALA A 489 12.17 41.74 -3.22
C ALA A 489 11.36 42.69 -4.12
N SER A 490 10.07 42.80 -3.82
CA SER A 490 9.13 43.66 -4.56
C SER A 490 9.34 45.15 -4.30
N HIS A 491 10.09 45.53 -3.25
CA HIS A 491 10.38 46.90 -2.84
C HIS A 491 11.78 47.03 -2.22
N ASN A 492 12.25 48.28 -2.10
CA ASN A 492 13.48 48.58 -1.39
C ASN A 492 13.21 48.52 0.13
N PHE A 493 13.68 47.53 0.80
CA PHE A 493 13.43 47.32 2.22
C PHE A 493 14.29 48.20 3.13
N ILE A 494 13.75 48.50 4.32
CA ILE A 494 14.39 49.31 5.35
C ILE A 494 15.30 48.38 6.20
N ILE A 495 16.56 48.74 6.35
CA ILE A 495 17.54 48.03 7.16
C ILE A 495 17.77 48.84 8.45
N SER A 496 17.61 48.19 9.63
CA SER A 496 18.10 48.78 10.87
C SER A 496 19.63 48.74 10.85
N ARG A 497 20.30 49.87 11.01
CA ARG A 497 21.77 49.92 11.12
C ARG A 497 22.20 49.14 12.36
N SER A 498 23.13 48.19 12.22
CA SER A 498 23.79 47.57 13.35
C SER A 498 24.64 48.64 14.09
N LYS A 499 24.74 48.52 15.42
CA LYS A 499 25.56 49.43 16.27
C LYS A 499 27.04 49.40 15.98
N ASP A 500 27.54 48.58 15.08
CA ASP A 500 28.96 48.39 14.78
C ASP A 500 29.50 49.18 13.57
N GLU A 501 28.70 50.13 13.03
CA GLU A 501 29.15 51.10 12.02
C GLU A 501 29.16 52.56 12.56
N LEU A 502 29.60 52.72 13.80
CA LEU A 502 29.96 54.04 14.35
C LEU A 502 31.45 54.09 14.63
#